data_8571528d99d671d107a1c9c0a57598f2
#
_entry.id   8571528d99d671d107a1c9c0a57598f2
#
_cell.length_a   1.000
_cell.length_b   1.000
_cell.length_c   1.000
_cell.angle_alpha   90.00
_cell.angle_beta   90.00
_cell.angle_gamma   90.00
#
_symmetry.space_group_name_H-M   'P 1'
#
loop_
_entity.id
_entity.type
_entity.pdbx_description
1 polymer ?
#
loop_
_entity_poly.entity_id
_entity_poly.type
_entity_poly.pdbx_seq_one_letter_code
_entity_poly.pdbx_strand_id
1 'polypeptide(L)'
;MRLEQIDHVALHCASPEETMAWYVSTLGFEHVFQDKWSGVPIFLRLGSTFLALFPGTKDAGSSKGGGFSHLALRAASYPDFQSAQTELQTRGISFEFQDHEVSHSIYFRDPDGLQLEITTYDL
;
A
#
# COMPACT_ATOMS: atom_id res chain seq x y z
N MET A 1 0.72 3.66 29.07
CA MET A 1 0.43 4.16 27.70
C MET A 1 -0.46 3.14 26.99
N ARG A 2 -1.48 3.62 26.31
CA ARG A 2 -2.42 2.74 25.61
C ARG A 2 -2.59 3.26 24.18
N LEU A 3 -1.95 2.57 23.26
CA LEU A 3 -2.05 2.88 21.83
C LEU A 3 -2.91 1.79 21.17
N GLU A 4 -3.75 2.17 20.23
CA GLU A 4 -4.64 1.21 19.55
C GLU A 4 -3.98 0.49 18.39
N GLN A 5 -3.39 1.26 17.49
CA GLN A 5 -2.93 0.73 16.22
C GLN A 5 -2.06 1.75 15.49
N ILE A 6 -1.51 1.35 14.38
CA ILE A 6 -0.89 2.29 13.45
C ILE A 6 -2.01 3.10 12.81
N ASP A 7 -1.96 4.45 12.92
CA ASP A 7 -2.98 5.32 12.35
C ASP A 7 -2.81 5.46 10.84
N HIS A 8 -1.62 5.87 10.42
CA HIS A 8 -1.35 6.04 9.00
C HIS A 8 0.13 5.85 8.71
N VAL A 9 0.42 5.62 7.44
CA VAL A 9 1.78 5.61 6.91
C VAL A 9 1.87 6.74 5.90
N ALA A 10 2.90 7.56 6.01
CA ALA A 10 3.12 8.68 5.10
C ALA A 10 4.13 8.27 4.02
N LEU A 11 3.76 8.48 2.76
CA LEU A 11 4.56 8.13 1.60
C LEU A 11 4.91 9.38 0.81
N HIS A 12 6.13 9.45 0.31
CA HIS A 12 6.52 10.46 -0.65
C HIS A 12 6.25 9.95 -2.07
N CYS A 13 5.63 10.77 -2.89
CA CYS A 13 5.21 10.41 -4.23
C CYS A 13 5.67 11.46 -5.23
N ALA A 14 6.13 11.02 -6.40
CA ALA A 14 6.48 11.94 -7.46
C ALA A 14 5.25 12.74 -7.90
N SER A 15 4.10 12.06 -8.01
CA SER A 15 2.81 12.67 -8.30
C SER A 15 1.76 12.07 -7.36
N PRO A 16 1.46 12.70 -6.22
CA PRO A 16 0.46 12.18 -5.28
C PRO A 16 -0.89 11.91 -5.93
N GLU A 17 -1.30 12.71 -6.91
CA GLU A 17 -2.59 12.52 -7.56
C GLU A 17 -2.61 11.26 -8.43
N GLU A 18 -1.53 10.99 -9.17
CA GLU A 18 -1.42 9.75 -9.94
C GLU A 18 -1.33 8.54 -9.03
N THR A 19 -0.56 8.65 -7.96
CA THR A 19 -0.44 7.59 -6.97
C THR A 19 -1.78 7.32 -6.31
N MET A 20 -2.52 8.35 -5.92
CA MET A 20 -3.86 8.21 -5.38
C MET A 20 -4.78 7.47 -6.34
N ALA A 21 -4.79 7.88 -7.61
CA ALA A 21 -5.64 7.23 -8.61
C ALA A 21 -5.32 5.75 -8.76
N TRP A 22 -4.05 5.39 -8.69
CA TRP A 22 -3.61 4.00 -8.79
C TRP A 22 -4.05 3.18 -7.56
N TYR A 23 -3.86 3.70 -6.34
CA TYR A 23 -4.28 3.00 -5.13
C TYR A 23 -5.79 2.82 -5.08
N VAL A 24 -6.54 3.82 -5.52
CA VAL A 24 -8.00 3.73 -5.56
C VAL A 24 -8.44 2.70 -6.59
N SER A 25 -7.95 2.79 -7.83
CA SER A 25 -8.42 1.91 -8.91
C SER A 25 -7.86 0.49 -8.83
N THR A 26 -6.65 0.32 -8.32
CA THR A 26 -5.97 -0.99 -8.30
C THR A 26 -6.21 -1.74 -6.99
N LEU A 27 -6.10 -1.06 -5.86
CA LEU A 27 -6.13 -1.70 -4.54
C LEU A 27 -7.42 -1.44 -3.77
N GLY A 28 -8.32 -0.61 -4.28
CA GLY A 28 -9.60 -0.36 -3.63
C GLY A 28 -9.55 0.60 -2.46
N PHE A 29 -8.50 1.43 -2.38
CA PHE A 29 -8.47 2.49 -1.39
C PHE A 29 -9.53 3.55 -1.70
N GLU A 30 -9.93 4.28 -0.67
CA GLU A 30 -10.89 5.37 -0.77
C GLU A 30 -10.18 6.69 -0.50
N HIS A 31 -10.38 7.68 -1.38
CA HIS A 31 -9.86 9.03 -1.16
C HIS A 31 -10.75 9.71 -0.12
N VAL A 32 -10.19 10.08 1.01
CA VAL A 32 -10.91 10.68 2.14
C VAL A 32 -10.34 12.07 2.46
N PHE A 33 -11.08 12.87 3.22
CA PHE A 33 -10.68 14.20 3.64
C PHE A 33 -10.28 15.11 2.48
N GLN A 34 -11.04 15.03 1.37
CA GLN A 34 -10.67 15.71 0.12
C GLN A 34 -10.55 17.22 0.26
N ASP A 35 -11.35 17.82 1.13
CA ASP A 35 -11.39 19.27 1.30
C ASP A 35 -10.48 19.78 2.43
N LYS A 36 -9.58 18.93 2.92
CA LYS A 36 -8.72 19.29 4.04
C LYS A 36 -7.30 19.56 3.56
N TRP A 37 -6.59 20.34 4.36
CA TRP A 37 -5.17 20.64 4.21
C TRP A 37 -4.78 21.22 2.84
N SER A 38 -5.70 21.87 2.14
CA SER A 38 -5.47 22.42 0.81
C SER A 38 -4.92 21.37 -0.18
N GLY A 39 -5.33 20.12 0.01
CA GLY A 39 -4.94 19.03 -0.88
C GLY A 39 -3.58 18.37 -0.59
N VAL A 40 -2.89 18.77 0.47
CA VAL A 40 -1.59 18.18 0.86
C VAL A 40 -1.58 17.92 2.35
N PRO A 41 -1.49 16.64 2.78
CA PRO A 41 -1.37 15.43 1.96
C PRO A 41 -2.71 14.98 1.36
N ILE A 42 -2.62 14.07 0.41
CA ILE A 42 -3.78 13.31 -0.04
C ILE A 42 -3.92 12.12 0.92
N PHE A 43 -5.10 11.95 1.48
CA PHE A 43 -5.36 10.89 2.46
C PHE A 43 -6.21 9.79 1.84
N LEU A 44 -5.76 8.55 2.00
CA LEU A 44 -6.45 7.36 1.51
C LEU A 44 -6.78 6.44 2.67
N ARG A 45 -7.86 5.70 2.54
CA ARG A 45 -8.29 4.74 3.56
C ARG A 45 -8.56 3.37 2.95
N LEU A 46 -8.14 2.33 3.67
CA LEU A 46 -8.53 0.94 3.41
C LEU A 46 -8.89 0.31 4.75
N GLY A 47 -10.18 0.06 4.98
CA GLY A 47 -10.63 -0.39 6.30
C GLY A 47 -10.32 0.66 7.36
N SER A 48 -9.56 0.28 8.36
CA SER A 48 -9.11 1.18 9.44
C SER A 48 -7.68 1.69 9.23
N THR A 49 -7.09 1.40 8.08
CA THR A 49 -5.71 1.81 7.76
C THR A 49 -5.72 3.02 6.84
N PHE A 50 -4.84 3.97 7.09
CA PHE A 50 -4.73 5.18 6.28
C PHE A 50 -3.33 5.31 5.68
N LEU A 51 -3.28 5.92 4.50
CA LEU A 51 -2.04 6.39 3.87
C LEU A 51 -2.14 7.89 3.66
N ALA A 52 -1.04 8.58 3.89
CA ALA A 52 -0.93 10.01 3.62
C ALA A 52 0.11 10.20 2.51
N LEU A 53 -0.31 10.77 1.39
CA LEU A 53 0.56 10.94 0.21
C LEU A 53 1.06 12.37 0.15
N PHE A 54 2.38 12.54 0.23
CA PHE A 54 3.05 13.83 0.17
C PHE A 54 3.87 13.94 -1.12
N PRO A 55 3.97 15.13 -1.70
CA PRO A 55 4.85 15.31 -2.84
C PRO A 55 6.30 15.19 -2.41
N GLY A 56 7.15 14.64 -3.28
CA GLY A 56 8.56 14.49 -3.02
C GLY A 56 9.14 13.24 -3.66
N THR A 57 10.43 13.01 -3.44
CA THR A 57 11.09 11.83 -3.93
C THR A 57 11.32 10.85 -2.79
N LYS A 58 11.49 9.57 -3.14
CA LYS A 58 11.76 8.52 -2.16
C LYS A 58 13.06 8.74 -1.36
N ASP A 59 13.95 9.58 -1.86
CA ASP A 59 15.21 9.86 -1.17
C ASP A 59 15.08 10.98 -0.14
N ALA A 60 13.96 11.73 -0.19
CA ALA A 60 13.73 12.78 0.78
C ALA A 60 13.52 12.17 2.16
N GLY A 61 14.35 12.58 3.12
CA GLY A 61 14.26 12.08 4.48
C GLY A 61 14.81 10.68 4.68
N SER A 62 15.51 10.10 3.71
CA SER A 62 16.10 8.79 3.91
C SER A 62 17.20 8.89 4.97
N SER A 63 17.22 7.92 5.88
CA SER A 63 18.24 7.84 6.94
C SER A 63 19.12 6.64 6.71
N LYS A 64 20.35 6.74 7.19
CA LYS A 64 21.28 5.61 7.14
C LYS A 64 20.88 4.56 8.17
N GLY A 65 20.94 3.34 7.78
CA GLY A 65 20.65 2.21 8.65
C GLY A 65 19.20 2.12 8.99
N GLY A 66 18.44 1.48 9.21
CA GLY A 66 17.03 1.40 9.45
C GLY A 66 16.25 2.04 8.33
N GLY A 67 15.29 1.44 7.82
CA GLY A 67 14.49 1.98 6.75
C GLY A 67 13.20 1.22 6.56
N PHE A 68 12.38 1.79 5.71
CA PHE A 68 11.10 1.22 5.35
C PHE A 68 11.32 0.26 4.18
N SER A 69 11.05 -1.03 4.40
CA SER A 69 11.28 -2.06 3.38
C SER A 69 10.10 -2.18 2.42
N HIS A 70 8.92 -2.41 2.96
CA HIS A 70 7.72 -2.61 2.15
C HIS A 70 6.47 -2.39 2.99
N LEU A 71 5.34 -2.29 2.32
CA LEU A 71 4.02 -2.16 2.93
C LEU A 71 3.23 -3.43 2.62
N ALA A 72 2.71 -4.09 3.65
CA ALA A 72 1.94 -5.31 3.49
C ALA A 72 0.46 -5.06 3.75
N LEU A 73 -0.36 -5.56 2.84
CA LEU A 73 -1.82 -5.54 2.93
C LEU A 73 -2.30 -6.96 3.16
N ARG A 74 -3.32 -7.13 3.98
CA ARG A 74 -3.85 -8.46 4.30
C ARG A 74 -5.06 -8.78 3.44
N ALA A 75 -5.03 -9.94 2.80
CA ALA A 75 -6.22 -10.57 2.24
C ALA A 75 -6.82 -11.46 3.34
N ALA A 76 -8.11 -11.27 3.62
CA ALA A 76 -8.77 -11.92 4.75
C ALA A 76 -8.89 -13.43 4.56
N SER A 77 -9.01 -13.90 3.33
CA SER A 77 -9.20 -15.30 3.00
C SER A 77 -8.29 -15.73 1.85
N TYR A 78 -8.08 -17.02 1.71
CA TYR A 78 -7.31 -17.55 0.59
C TYR A 78 -7.99 -17.25 -0.77
N PRO A 79 -9.31 -17.38 -0.91
CA PRO A 79 -9.96 -16.95 -2.14
C PRO A 79 -9.74 -15.47 -2.48
N ASP A 80 -9.71 -14.59 -1.48
CA ASP A 80 -9.41 -13.18 -1.71
C ASP A 80 -7.96 -13.00 -2.18
N PHE A 81 -7.04 -13.78 -1.62
CA PHE A 81 -5.65 -13.78 -2.05
C PHE A 81 -5.50 -14.23 -3.51
N GLN A 82 -6.24 -15.28 -3.90
CA GLN A 82 -6.24 -15.74 -5.29
C GLN A 82 -6.86 -14.69 -6.22
N SER A 83 -7.93 -14.04 -5.80
CA SER A 83 -8.56 -12.97 -6.57
C SER A 83 -7.60 -11.80 -6.78
N ALA A 84 -6.82 -11.45 -5.76
CA ALA A 84 -5.81 -10.39 -5.88
C ALA A 84 -4.79 -10.73 -6.96
N GLN A 85 -4.32 -11.98 -7.01
CA GLN A 85 -3.39 -12.42 -8.03
C GLN A 85 -3.99 -12.29 -9.44
N THR A 86 -5.23 -12.72 -9.60
CA THR A 86 -5.95 -12.64 -10.88
C THR A 86 -6.12 -11.18 -11.31
N GLU A 87 -6.49 -10.30 -10.38
CA GLU A 87 -6.66 -8.88 -10.67
C GLU A 87 -5.36 -8.22 -11.11
N LEU A 88 -4.26 -8.50 -10.43
CA LEU A 88 -2.96 -7.96 -10.82
C LEU A 88 -2.55 -8.46 -12.19
N GLN A 89 -2.75 -9.75 -12.48
CA GLN A 89 -2.48 -10.31 -13.80
C GLN A 89 -3.29 -9.62 -14.89
N THR A 90 -4.58 -9.41 -14.64
CA THR A 90 -5.48 -8.73 -15.59
C THR A 90 -5.03 -7.30 -15.87
N ARG A 91 -4.44 -6.65 -14.89
CA ARG A 91 -3.93 -5.28 -15.02
C ARG A 91 -2.51 -5.24 -15.58
N GLY A 92 -1.90 -6.38 -15.85
CA GLY A 92 -0.53 -6.45 -16.36
C GLY A 92 0.53 -6.10 -15.34
N ILE A 93 0.21 -6.24 -14.06
CA ILE A 93 1.14 -5.96 -12.97
C ILE A 93 1.85 -7.26 -12.58
N SER A 94 3.17 -7.29 -12.73
CA SER A 94 3.98 -8.44 -12.36
C SER A 94 4.10 -8.55 -10.85
N PHE A 95 4.10 -9.79 -10.35
CA PHE A 95 4.32 -10.04 -8.94
C PHE A 95 5.10 -11.32 -8.74
N GLU A 96 5.71 -11.48 -7.56
CA GLU A 96 6.41 -12.69 -7.15
C GLU A 96 5.67 -13.33 -5.98
N PHE A 97 5.46 -14.63 -6.05
CA PHE A 97 4.84 -15.40 -4.97
C PHE A 97 5.93 -15.93 -4.03
N GLN A 98 5.65 -15.89 -2.72
CA GLN A 98 6.50 -16.52 -1.72
C GLN A 98 5.65 -17.23 -0.68
N ASP A 99 6.11 -18.42 -0.31
CA ASP A 99 5.53 -19.22 0.78
C ASP A 99 6.38 -18.97 2.03
N HIS A 100 5.76 -18.37 3.05
CA HIS A 100 6.41 -18.06 4.32
C HIS A 100 6.02 -19.05 5.43
N GLU A 101 5.55 -20.25 5.08
CA GLU A 101 5.10 -21.29 5.99
C GLU A 101 3.79 -20.95 6.70
N VAL A 102 3.72 -19.86 7.45
CA VAL A 102 2.51 -19.43 8.17
C VAL A 102 1.63 -18.51 7.33
N SER A 103 2.14 -18.05 6.22
CA SER A 103 1.42 -17.16 5.30
C SER A 103 1.90 -17.34 3.88
N HIS A 104 1.05 -16.98 2.93
CA HIS A 104 1.44 -16.86 1.53
C HIS A 104 1.40 -15.40 1.15
N SER A 105 2.32 -14.98 0.31
CA SER A 105 2.45 -13.57 -0.07
C SER A 105 2.75 -13.41 -1.55
N ILE A 106 2.34 -12.25 -2.08
CA ILE A 106 2.77 -11.79 -3.39
C ILE A 106 3.36 -10.38 -3.24
N TYR A 107 4.42 -10.11 -4.01
CA TYR A 107 5.15 -8.84 -3.96
C TYR A 107 5.10 -8.16 -5.32
N PHE A 108 4.84 -6.87 -5.33
CA PHE A 108 4.76 -6.05 -6.54
C PHE A 108 5.11 -4.62 -6.19
N ARG A 109 5.08 -3.72 -7.18
CA ARG A 109 5.50 -2.32 -6.99
C ARG A 109 4.34 -1.37 -7.27
N ASP A 110 4.29 -0.27 -6.51
CA ASP A 110 3.41 0.84 -6.80
C ASP A 110 4.05 1.76 -7.87
N PRO A 111 3.34 2.84 -8.33
CA PRO A 111 3.89 3.71 -9.36
C PRO A 111 5.20 4.41 -9.00
N ASP A 112 5.49 4.59 -7.72
CA ASP A 112 6.72 5.22 -7.25
C ASP A 112 7.83 4.21 -6.98
N GLY A 113 7.58 2.93 -7.25
CA GLY A 113 8.55 1.86 -7.04
C GLY A 113 8.56 1.31 -5.61
N LEU A 114 7.62 1.72 -4.77
CA LEU A 114 7.49 1.17 -3.42
C LEU A 114 7.12 -0.31 -3.51
N GLN A 115 7.82 -1.15 -2.77
CA GLN A 115 7.48 -2.56 -2.71
C GLN A 115 6.23 -2.76 -1.86
N LEU A 116 5.25 -3.43 -2.45
CA LEU A 116 4.00 -3.80 -1.79
C LEU A 116 3.95 -5.31 -1.64
N GLU A 117 3.26 -5.75 -0.60
CA GLU A 117 3.00 -7.16 -0.37
C GLU A 117 1.50 -7.34 -0.14
N ILE A 118 0.91 -8.38 -0.72
CA ILE A 118 -0.40 -8.85 -0.30
C ILE A 118 -0.16 -10.21 0.35
N THR A 119 -0.62 -10.37 1.57
CA THR A 119 -0.38 -11.57 2.36
C THR A 119 -1.67 -12.14 2.92
N THR A 120 -1.73 -13.46 3.07
CA THR A 120 -2.83 -14.12 3.77
C THR A 120 -2.29 -15.14 4.74
N TYR A 121 -2.95 -15.25 5.88
CA TYR A 121 -2.69 -16.30 6.88
C TYR A 121 -3.74 -17.40 6.83
N ASP A 122 -4.70 -17.29 5.92
CA ASP A 122 -5.73 -18.30 5.69
C ASP A 122 -5.17 -19.36 4.73
N LEU A 123 -4.58 -20.40 5.31
CA LEU A 123 -3.96 -21.49 4.57
C LEU A 123 -4.68 -22.82 4.79
#